data_791e90126eb779eb11cc7a3b31a3cae7
#
_entry.id   791e90126eb779eb11cc7a3b31a3cae7
#
_cell.length_a   1.000
_cell.length_b   1.000
_cell.length_c   1.000
_cell.angle_alpha   90.00
_cell.angle_beta   90.00
_cell.angle_gamma   90.00
#
_symmetry.space_group_name_H-M   'P 1'
#
loop_
_entity.id
_entity.type
_entity.pdbx_description
1 polymer ?
#
loop_
_entity_poly.entity_id
_entity_poly.type
_entity_poly.pdbx_seq_one_letter_code
_entity_poly.pdbx_strand_id
1 'polypeptide(L)'
;LDTTVIYPTAPQNKVEESKKIVKDLIKKYDISLISLGNGTASRESEMIIVELLKEIPQQVQYVIVNEAGASVYSASKLATEEFPNFDVGQRSAASIARRLQDPLAELVKIDPKSIGVGQYQHDMNQKNLSETLQGVVEDCVNRVGVDLNTASASLLEYISGVSKAIAKNIVAYREENGVFTNRRQLLKVAKLGPKAFEQCAGFMRIKGGDNPLDMT
;
A
#
# COMPACT_ATOMS: atom_id res chain seq x y z
N LEU A 1 -7.23 11.59 -9.49
CA LEU A 1 -7.10 10.27 -10.11
C LEU A 1 -8.40 9.87 -10.77
N ASP A 2 -8.31 9.05 -11.79
CA ASP A 2 -9.44 8.56 -12.56
C ASP A 2 -9.68 7.09 -12.30
N THR A 3 -10.91 6.63 -12.38
CA THR A 3 -11.30 5.23 -12.22
C THR A 3 -12.32 4.83 -13.26
N THR A 4 -12.20 3.64 -13.79
CA THR A 4 -13.15 3.08 -14.74
C THR A 4 -13.22 1.56 -14.58
N VAL A 5 -14.25 0.96 -15.15
CA VAL A 5 -14.40 -0.48 -15.22
C VAL A 5 -14.31 -0.91 -16.67
N ILE A 6 -13.53 -1.96 -16.93
CA ILE A 6 -13.37 -2.57 -18.25
C ILE A 6 -13.76 -4.05 -18.18
N TYR A 7 -14.21 -4.62 -19.28
CA TYR A 7 -14.66 -6.00 -19.38
C TYR A 7 -13.97 -6.75 -20.53
N PRO A 8 -12.63 -6.92 -20.46
CA PRO A 8 -11.87 -7.50 -21.58
C PRO A 8 -12.02 -9.02 -21.71
N THR A 9 -12.51 -9.70 -20.66
CA THR A 9 -12.61 -11.16 -20.60
C THR A 9 -14.05 -11.66 -20.65
N ALA A 10 -14.23 -12.97 -20.76
CA ALA A 10 -15.55 -13.58 -20.73
C ALA A 10 -16.32 -13.21 -19.42
N PRO A 11 -17.66 -13.08 -19.46
CA PRO A 11 -18.52 -13.33 -20.60
C PRO A 11 -18.67 -12.15 -21.58
N GLN A 12 -18.26 -10.92 -21.20
CA GLN A 12 -18.51 -9.71 -22.00
C GLN A 12 -17.60 -9.58 -23.22
N ASN A 13 -16.34 -10.02 -23.11
CA ASN A 13 -15.32 -9.99 -24.18
C ASN A 13 -15.21 -8.65 -24.94
N LYS A 14 -15.32 -7.52 -24.21
CA LYS A 14 -15.22 -6.16 -24.78
C LYS A 14 -13.75 -5.73 -24.93
N VAL A 15 -12.98 -6.50 -25.68
CA VAL A 15 -11.52 -6.34 -25.79
C VAL A 15 -11.14 -4.98 -26.38
N GLU A 16 -11.70 -4.62 -27.54
CA GLU A 16 -11.34 -3.37 -28.23
C GLU A 16 -11.80 -2.13 -27.48
N GLU A 17 -12.98 -2.16 -26.85
CA GLU A 17 -13.47 -1.09 -25.99
C GLU A 17 -12.52 -0.91 -24.78
N SER A 18 -12.11 -2.02 -24.17
CA SER A 18 -11.19 -2.02 -23.03
C SER A 18 -9.80 -1.50 -23.40
N LYS A 19 -9.25 -1.93 -24.53
CA LYS A 19 -7.98 -1.42 -25.06
C LYS A 19 -8.03 0.09 -25.30
N LYS A 20 -9.12 0.60 -25.89
CA LYS A 20 -9.30 2.03 -26.14
C LYS A 20 -9.26 2.81 -24.83
N ILE A 21 -10.05 2.40 -23.82
CA ILE A 21 -10.10 3.05 -22.51
C ILE A 21 -8.70 3.09 -21.86
N VAL A 22 -7.97 1.97 -21.88
CA VAL A 22 -6.63 1.90 -21.27
C VAL A 22 -5.64 2.81 -22.03
N LYS A 23 -5.67 2.83 -23.37
CA LYS A 23 -4.85 3.76 -24.18
C LYS A 23 -5.13 5.22 -23.85
N ASP A 24 -6.41 5.58 -23.72
CA ASP A 24 -6.81 6.95 -23.37
C ASP A 24 -6.29 7.34 -21.99
N LEU A 25 -6.34 6.43 -21.01
CA LEU A 25 -5.78 6.66 -19.67
C LEU A 25 -4.25 6.79 -19.69
N ILE A 26 -3.55 5.91 -20.43
CA ILE A 26 -2.09 5.98 -20.61
C ILE A 26 -1.69 7.35 -21.15
N LYS A 27 -2.36 7.80 -22.21
CA LYS A 27 -2.08 9.08 -22.84
C LYS A 27 -2.44 10.27 -21.94
N LYS A 28 -3.58 10.20 -21.25
CA LYS A 28 -4.10 11.29 -20.41
C LYS A 28 -3.21 11.56 -19.20
N TYR A 29 -2.64 10.52 -18.61
CA TYR A 29 -1.88 10.60 -17.36
C TYR A 29 -0.39 10.31 -17.52
N ASP A 30 0.11 10.18 -18.74
CA ASP A 30 1.50 9.83 -19.05
C ASP A 30 1.99 8.60 -18.26
N ILE A 31 1.18 7.53 -18.30
CA ILE A 31 1.44 6.31 -17.53
C ILE A 31 2.64 5.57 -18.12
N SER A 32 3.62 5.26 -17.28
CA SER A 32 4.82 4.49 -17.64
C SER A 32 4.79 3.03 -17.13
N LEU A 33 3.89 2.71 -16.19
CA LEU A 33 3.85 1.40 -15.54
C LEU A 33 2.41 0.97 -15.25
N ILE A 34 2.09 -0.28 -15.60
CA ILE A 34 0.80 -0.94 -15.30
C ILE A 34 1.03 -2.04 -14.27
N SER A 35 0.29 -2.00 -13.17
CA SER A 35 0.20 -3.07 -12.19
C SER A 35 -0.95 -4.00 -12.52
N LEU A 36 -0.68 -5.29 -12.71
CA LEU A 36 -1.68 -6.32 -13.02
C LEU A 36 -1.72 -7.35 -11.89
N GLY A 37 -2.90 -7.56 -11.29
CA GLY A 37 -3.08 -8.60 -10.28
C GLY A 37 -2.89 -10.01 -10.85
N ASN A 38 -2.46 -10.96 -10.02
CA ASN A 38 -2.19 -12.35 -10.42
C ASN A 38 -3.36 -13.31 -10.16
N GLY A 39 -4.58 -12.81 -9.97
CA GLY A 39 -5.76 -13.62 -9.67
C GLY A 39 -6.45 -14.22 -10.90
N THR A 40 -7.77 -14.36 -10.78
CA THR A 40 -8.62 -14.92 -11.83
C THR A 40 -8.50 -14.09 -13.12
N ALA A 41 -8.41 -14.77 -14.27
CA ALA A 41 -8.25 -14.14 -15.60
C ALA A 41 -6.97 -13.28 -15.76
N SER A 42 -5.95 -13.47 -14.93
CA SER A 42 -4.70 -12.72 -15.04
C SER A 42 -3.96 -12.96 -16.36
N ARG A 43 -3.96 -14.20 -16.86
CA ARG A 43 -3.30 -14.57 -18.14
C ARG A 43 -4.01 -13.94 -19.33
N GLU A 44 -5.34 -13.96 -19.35
CA GLU A 44 -6.13 -13.33 -20.41
C GLU A 44 -5.92 -11.82 -20.40
N SER A 45 -5.93 -11.21 -19.22
CA SER A 45 -5.66 -9.79 -19.06
C SER A 45 -4.23 -9.42 -19.47
N GLU A 46 -3.25 -10.24 -19.13
CA GLU A 46 -1.86 -10.05 -19.55
C GLU A 46 -1.72 -10.07 -21.09
N MET A 47 -2.34 -11.05 -21.76
CA MET A 47 -2.31 -11.13 -23.22
C MET A 47 -2.86 -9.85 -23.85
N ILE A 48 -3.98 -9.33 -23.34
CA ILE A 48 -4.60 -8.11 -23.85
C ILE A 48 -3.70 -6.90 -23.63
N ILE A 49 -3.05 -6.80 -22.45
CA ILE A 49 -2.09 -5.71 -22.15
C ILE A 49 -0.88 -5.80 -23.09
N VAL A 50 -0.31 -7.00 -23.30
CA VAL A 50 0.82 -7.20 -24.21
C VAL A 50 0.48 -6.80 -25.65
N GLU A 51 -0.72 -7.13 -26.13
CA GLU A 51 -1.20 -6.70 -27.45
C GLU A 51 -1.36 -5.17 -27.50
N LEU A 52 -2.01 -4.58 -26.50
CA LEU A 52 -2.21 -3.14 -26.40
C LEU A 52 -0.88 -2.37 -26.43
N LEU A 53 0.14 -2.87 -25.72
CA LEU A 53 1.45 -2.22 -25.64
C LEU A 53 2.18 -2.22 -26.99
N LYS A 54 1.90 -3.19 -27.88
CA LYS A 54 2.43 -3.18 -29.25
C LYS A 54 1.78 -2.14 -30.16
N GLU A 55 0.58 -1.68 -29.79
CA GLU A 55 -0.22 -0.75 -30.59
C GLU A 55 0.00 0.74 -30.22
N ILE A 56 0.78 1.01 -29.17
CA ILE A 56 1.05 2.38 -28.69
C ILE A 56 2.53 2.75 -28.87
N PRO A 57 2.84 4.02 -29.18
CA PRO A 57 4.22 4.47 -29.32
C PRO A 57 4.93 4.72 -27.98
N GLN A 58 4.17 4.90 -26.89
CA GLN A 58 4.72 5.15 -25.55
C GLN A 58 5.41 3.91 -24.99
N GLN A 59 6.53 4.11 -24.32
CA GLN A 59 7.19 3.06 -23.57
C GLN A 59 6.49 2.85 -22.23
N VAL A 60 5.59 1.88 -22.17
CA VAL A 60 4.88 1.48 -20.95
C VAL A 60 5.29 0.07 -20.58
N GLN A 61 5.60 -0.13 -19.31
CA GLN A 61 5.90 -1.44 -18.75
C GLN A 61 4.68 -1.99 -18.01
N TYR A 62 4.64 -3.31 -17.80
CA TYR A 62 3.68 -3.91 -16.87
C TYR A 62 4.38 -4.86 -15.91
N VAL A 63 3.81 -5.02 -14.73
CA VAL A 63 4.30 -5.93 -13.69
C VAL A 63 3.12 -6.71 -13.12
N ILE A 64 3.30 -8.03 -12.99
CA ILE A 64 2.35 -8.89 -12.29
C ILE A 64 2.58 -8.76 -10.79
N VAL A 65 1.53 -8.38 -10.06
CA VAL A 65 1.56 -8.12 -8.62
C VAL A 65 0.71 -9.16 -7.90
N ASN A 66 1.24 -9.71 -6.82
CA ASN A 66 0.47 -10.62 -5.96
C ASN A 66 -0.69 -9.87 -5.31
N GLU A 67 -1.92 -10.37 -5.53
CA GLU A 67 -3.15 -9.76 -5.01
C GLU A 67 -3.68 -10.43 -3.74
N ALA A 68 -2.94 -11.36 -3.13
CA ALA A 68 -3.37 -12.06 -1.90
C ALA A 68 -3.84 -11.06 -0.84
N GLY A 69 -5.03 -11.29 -0.27
CA GLY A 69 -5.65 -10.42 0.73
C GLY A 69 -6.20 -9.08 0.22
N ALA A 70 -6.07 -8.73 -1.06
CA ALA A 70 -6.61 -7.47 -1.58
C ALA A 70 -8.15 -7.38 -1.43
N SER A 71 -8.86 -8.49 -1.58
CA SER A 71 -10.30 -8.57 -1.34
C SER A 71 -10.66 -8.33 0.13
N VAL A 72 -9.85 -8.83 1.07
CA VAL A 72 -10.03 -8.60 2.51
C VAL A 72 -9.84 -7.13 2.84
N TYR A 73 -8.78 -6.51 2.33
CA TYR A 73 -8.55 -5.08 2.49
C TYR A 73 -9.70 -4.25 1.91
N SER A 74 -10.09 -4.50 0.66
CA SER A 74 -11.12 -3.69 -0.03
C SER A 74 -12.49 -3.69 0.66
N ALA A 75 -12.82 -4.76 1.37
CA ALA A 75 -14.03 -4.88 2.19
C ALA A 75 -13.88 -4.31 3.61
N SER A 76 -12.68 -3.90 4.01
CA SER A 76 -12.41 -3.42 5.38
C SER A 76 -12.96 -2.01 5.62
N LYS A 77 -13.15 -1.69 6.91
CA LYS A 77 -13.47 -0.33 7.34
C LYS A 77 -12.38 0.67 6.96
N LEU A 78 -11.12 0.26 7.08
CA LEU A 78 -9.97 1.09 6.71
C LEU A 78 -10.02 1.49 5.23
N ALA A 79 -10.28 0.54 4.33
CA ALA A 79 -10.40 0.83 2.91
C ALA A 79 -11.58 1.76 2.59
N THR A 80 -12.67 1.65 3.37
CA THR A 80 -13.82 2.56 3.25
C THR A 80 -13.47 3.98 3.72
N GLU A 81 -12.68 4.11 4.78
CA GLU A 81 -12.19 5.41 5.26
C GLU A 81 -11.18 6.04 4.27
N GLU A 82 -10.27 5.24 3.68
CA GLU A 82 -9.30 5.72 2.68
C GLU A 82 -9.94 6.09 1.33
N PHE A 83 -10.98 5.36 0.92
CA PHE A 83 -11.65 5.52 -0.37
C PHE A 83 -13.18 5.47 -0.22
N PRO A 84 -13.80 6.50 0.37
CA PRO A 84 -15.24 6.46 0.67
C PRO A 84 -16.13 6.36 -0.58
N ASN A 85 -15.66 6.89 -1.71
CA ASN A 85 -16.41 6.94 -2.97
C ASN A 85 -16.08 5.80 -3.95
N PHE A 86 -15.17 4.89 -3.58
CA PHE A 86 -14.80 3.76 -4.42
C PHE A 86 -15.58 2.51 -4.02
N ASP A 87 -15.92 1.69 -5.01
CA ASP A 87 -16.40 0.34 -4.76
C ASP A 87 -15.26 -0.61 -4.34
N VAL A 88 -15.61 -1.84 -3.99
CA VAL A 88 -14.61 -2.84 -3.52
C VAL A 88 -13.60 -3.21 -4.62
N GLY A 89 -14.02 -3.21 -5.88
CA GLY A 89 -13.13 -3.49 -7.02
C GLY A 89 -12.11 -2.37 -7.22
N GLN A 90 -12.54 -1.13 -7.18
CA GLN A 90 -11.68 0.05 -7.28
C GLN A 90 -10.70 0.14 -6.12
N ARG A 91 -11.14 -0.15 -4.89
CA ARG A 91 -10.26 -0.21 -3.70
C ARG A 91 -9.21 -1.30 -3.83
N SER A 92 -9.60 -2.48 -4.33
CA SER A 92 -8.69 -3.59 -4.59
C SER A 92 -7.63 -3.21 -5.64
N ALA A 93 -8.05 -2.61 -6.76
CA ALA A 93 -7.15 -2.16 -7.82
C ALA A 93 -6.14 -1.11 -7.30
N ALA A 94 -6.60 -0.14 -6.51
CA ALA A 94 -5.73 0.86 -5.89
C ALA A 94 -4.70 0.21 -4.95
N SER A 95 -5.11 -0.77 -4.13
CA SER A 95 -4.21 -1.51 -3.24
C SER A 95 -3.16 -2.29 -4.02
N ILE A 96 -3.55 -3.01 -5.09
CA ILE A 96 -2.62 -3.77 -5.94
C ILE A 96 -1.59 -2.83 -6.57
N ALA A 97 -2.00 -1.67 -7.06
CA ALA A 97 -1.08 -0.68 -7.60
C ALA A 97 -0.11 -0.11 -6.55
N ARG A 98 -0.61 0.18 -5.35
CA ARG A 98 0.20 0.70 -4.23
C ARG A 98 1.22 -0.30 -3.70
N ARG A 99 0.96 -1.62 -3.79
CA ARG A 99 1.94 -2.65 -3.45
C ARG A 99 3.22 -2.55 -4.27
N LEU A 100 3.14 -2.02 -5.48
CA LEU A 100 4.30 -1.80 -6.33
C LEU A 100 5.11 -0.58 -5.88
N GLN A 101 4.45 0.42 -5.30
CA GLN A 101 5.08 1.63 -4.80
C GLN A 101 5.70 1.42 -3.41
N ASP A 102 4.93 0.86 -2.48
CA ASP A 102 5.35 0.54 -1.12
C ASP A 102 4.61 -0.72 -0.63
N PRO A 103 5.19 -1.91 -0.85
CA PRO A 103 4.56 -3.17 -0.46
C PRO A 103 4.31 -3.26 1.04
N LEU A 104 5.21 -2.74 1.87
CA LEU A 104 5.08 -2.82 3.31
C LEU A 104 3.90 -1.98 3.81
N ALA A 105 3.75 -0.76 3.31
CA ALA A 105 2.65 0.13 3.68
C ALA A 105 1.27 -0.43 3.33
N GLU A 106 1.17 -1.23 2.27
CA GLU A 106 -0.10 -1.88 1.90
C GLU A 106 -0.33 -3.20 2.62
N LEU A 107 0.69 -4.06 2.74
CA LEU A 107 0.53 -5.38 3.34
C LEU A 107 0.21 -5.33 4.84
N VAL A 108 0.71 -4.34 5.57
CA VAL A 108 0.39 -4.18 7.00
C VAL A 108 -1.08 -3.84 7.28
N LYS A 109 -1.85 -3.44 6.25
CA LYS A 109 -3.30 -3.19 6.35
C LYS A 109 -4.13 -4.47 6.36
N ILE A 110 -3.52 -5.61 6.09
CA ILE A 110 -4.16 -6.91 5.95
C ILE A 110 -3.73 -7.80 7.12
N ASP A 111 -4.70 -8.45 7.79
CA ASP A 111 -4.36 -9.46 8.78
C ASP A 111 -3.53 -10.58 8.13
N PRO A 112 -2.32 -10.86 8.60
CA PRO A 112 -1.45 -11.91 8.03
C PRO A 112 -2.13 -13.26 7.88
N LYS A 113 -3.08 -13.61 8.75
CA LYS A 113 -3.87 -14.84 8.64
C LYS A 113 -4.70 -14.92 7.35
N SER A 114 -5.07 -13.78 6.80
CA SER A 114 -5.87 -13.70 5.57
C SER A 114 -5.07 -13.93 4.29
N ILE A 115 -3.75 -13.90 4.36
CA ILE A 115 -2.88 -14.18 3.20
C ILE A 115 -2.27 -15.59 3.21
N GLY A 116 -2.68 -16.41 4.19
CA GLY A 116 -2.26 -17.80 4.30
C GLY A 116 -0.89 -17.99 4.93
N VAL A 117 -0.84 -18.13 6.26
CA VAL A 117 0.41 -18.31 7.03
C VAL A 117 0.93 -19.75 6.90
N GLY A 118 0.02 -20.71 6.81
CA GLY A 118 0.37 -22.11 6.69
C GLY A 118 -0.83 -23.03 6.57
N GLN A 119 -0.58 -24.25 6.12
CA GLN A 119 -1.61 -25.27 5.88
C GLN A 119 -2.42 -25.59 7.13
N TYR A 120 -1.78 -25.59 8.30
CA TYR A 120 -2.38 -25.97 9.58
C TYR A 120 -2.74 -24.77 10.47
N GLN A 121 -2.85 -23.58 9.92
CA GLN A 121 -3.16 -22.39 10.73
C GLN A 121 -4.49 -22.51 11.48
N HIS A 122 -5.46 -23.26 10.95
CA HIS A 122 -6.78 -23.45 11.59
C HIS A 122 -6.73 -24.38 12.80
N ASP A 123 -5.72 -25.26 12.88
CA ASP A 123 -5.53 -26.20 13.97
C ASP A 123 -4.78 -25.58 15.17
N MET A 124 -4.26 -24.38 14.99
CA MET A 124 -3.50 -23.65 16.02
C MET A 124 -4.41 -22.82 16.93
N ASN A 125 -3.93 -22.52 18.13
CA ASN A 125 -4.58 -21.53 18.98
C ASN A 125 -4.57 -20.16 18.30
N GLN A 126 -5.75 -19.66 17.93
CA GLN A 126 -5.89 -18.46 17.12
C GLN A 126 -5.40 -17.18 17.81
N LYS A 127 -5.47 -17.13 19.15
CA LYS A 127 -4.94 -16.00 19.93
C LYS A 127 -3.42 -15.96 19.86
N ASN A 128 -2.77 -17.08 20.16
CA ASN A 128 -1.31 -17.19 20.12
C ASN A 128 -0.77 -16.93 18.70
N LEU A 129 -1.46 -17.47 17.68
CA LEU A 129 -1.10 -17.23 16.28
C LEU A 129 -1.15 -15.75 15.95
N SER A 130 -2.22 -15.05 16.34
CA SER A 130 -2.36 -13.61 16.10
C SER A 130 -1.27 -12.79 16.79
N GLU A 131 -1.01 -13.08 18.07
CA GLU A 131 0.03 -12.37 18.84
C GLU A 131 1.42 -12.59 18.25
N THR A 132 1.75 -13.83 17.87
CA THR A 132 3.04 -14.16 17.24
C THR A 132 3.20 -13.46 15.88
N LEU A 133 2.17 -13.50 15.03
CA LEU A 133 2.21 -12.86 13.72
C LEU A 133 2.33 -11.33 13.83
N GLN A 134 1.62 -10.73 14.78
CA GLN A 134 1.77 -9.30 15.05
C GLN A 134 3.21 -8.96 15.44
N GLY A 135 3.82 -9.72 16.35
CA GLY A 135 5.23 -9.54 16.74
C GLY A 135 6.20 -9.65 15.55
N VAL A 136 5.95 -10.61 14.63
CA VAL A 136 6.76 -10.75 13.40
C VAL A 136 6.61 -9.53 12.50
N VAL A 137 5.39 -9.02 12.31
CA VAL A 137 5.16 -7.81 11.50
C VAL A 137 5.86 -6.61 12.12
N GLU A 138 5.73 -6.41 13.44
CA GLU A 138 6.41 -5.35 14.18
C GLU A 138 7.94 -5.43 14.02
N ASP A 139 8.53 -6.62 14.18
CA ASP A 139 9.97 -6.83 13.98
C ASP A 139 10.41 -6.49 12.54
N CYS A 140 9.67 -6.96 11.55
CA CYS A 140 9.94 -6.67 10.15
C CYS A 140 9.88 -5.16 9.85
N VAL A 141 8.84 -4.47 10.31
CA VAL A 141 8.65 -3.03 10.09
C VAL A 141 9.76 -2.22 10.76
N ASN A 142 10.10 -2.53 12.02
CA ASN A 142 11.16 -1.83 12.75
C ASN A 142 12.54 -2.11 12.14
N ARG A 143 12.81 -3.31 11.65
CA ARG A 143 14.06 -3.67 10.98
C ARG A 143 14.25 -2.94 9.66
N VAL A 144 13.20 -2.81 8.86
CA VAL A 144 13.23 -2.05 7.59
C VAL A 144 13.23 -0.55 7.84
N GLY A 145 12.50 -0.09 8.86
CA GLY A 145 12.22 1.32 9.11
C GLY A 145 11.17 1.88 8.13
N VAL A 146 10.67 3.08 8.42
CA VAL A 146 9.62 3.73 7.63
C VAL A 146 10.05 5.12 7.19
N ASP A 147 9.63 5.55 6.01
CA ASP A 147 9.77 6.94 5.58
C ASP A 147 8.69 7.80 6.27
N LEU A 148 9.13 8.73 7.11
CA LEU A 148 8.23 9.58 7.92
C LEU A 148 7.29 10.44 7.07
N ASN A 149 7.72 10.80 5.87
CA ASN A 149 6.98 11.67 4.97
C ASN A 149 5.96 10.94 4.09
N THR A 150 6.10 9.62 3.90
CA THR A 150 5.21 8.83 3.04
C THR A 150 4.40 7.78 3.78
N ALA A 151 4.86 7.33 4.96
CA ALA A 151 4.20 6.27 5.73
C ALA A 151 2.75 6.61 6.09
N SER A 152 1.87 5.63 5.98
CA SER A 152 0.48 5.71 6.44
C SER A 152 0.41 5.58 7.97
N ALA A 153 -0.70 6.03 8.57
CA ALA A 153 -0.93 5.82 10.00
C ALA A 153 -0.87 4.33 10.37
N SER A 154 -1.43 3.45 9.52
CA SER A 154 -1.40 2.00 9.73
C SER A 154 0.01 1.42 9.77
N LEU A 155 0.92 1.94 8.96
CA LEU A 155 2.33 1.51 8.98
C LEU A 155 3.06 2.05 10.21
N LEU A 156 2.82 3.31 10.55
CA LEU A 156 3.42 3.97 11.72
C LEU A 156 3.04 3.31 13.05
N GLU A 157 1.84 2.70 13.14
CA GLU A 157 1.38 1.97 14.34
C GLU A 157 2.27 0.77 14.70
N TYR A 158 3.03 0.23 13.76
CA TYR A 158 3.98 -0.88 13.99
C TYR A 158 5.35 -0.42 14.49
N ILE A 159 5.62 0.90 14.50
CA ILE A 159 6.89 1.43 15.02
C ILE A 159 6.87 1.42 16.54
N SER A 160 7.96 0.94 17.13
CA SER A 160 8.15 0.92 18.59
C SER A 160 7.89 2.30 19.20
N GLY A 161 7.07 2.34 20.24
CA GLY A 161 6.70 3.61 20.93
C GLY A 161 5.63 4.45 20.25
N VAL A 162 5.09 4.03 19.10
CA VAL A 162 4.05 4.75 18.36
C VAL A 162 2.69 4.08 18.56
N SER A 163 1.82 4.72 19.34
CA SER A 163 0.42 4.30 19.46
C SER A 163 -0.40 4.75 18.26
N LYS A 164 -1.58 4.15 18.08
CA LYS A 164 -2.55 4.54 17.03
C LYS A 164 -2.87 6.05 17.03
N ALA A 165 -2.96 6.66 18.20
CA ALA A 165 -3.21 8.10 18.33
C ALA A 165 -2.00 8.92 17.87
N ILE A 166 -0.78 8.49 18.23
CA ILE A 166 0.46 9.13 17.79
C ILE A 166 0.62 9.00 16.29
N ALA A 167 0.38 7.82 15.71
CA ALA A 167 0.45 7.59 14.26
C ALA A 167 -0.46 8.54 13.47
N LYS A 168 -1.71 8.70 13.91
CA LYS A 168 -2.65 9.67 13.31
C LYS A 168 -2.17 11.12 13.45
N ASN A 169 -1.61 11.48 14.62
CA ASN A 169 -1.10 12.82 14.85
C ASN A 169 0.15 13.13 14.01
N ILE A 170 1.00 12.14 13.74
CA ILE A 170 2.15 12.30 12.82
C ILE A 170 1.65 12.64 11.41
N VAL A 171 0.66 11.92 10.92
CA VAL A 171 0.08 12.18 9.60
C VAL A 171 -0.58 13.57 9.56
N ALA A 172 -1.41 13.90 10.57
CA ALA A 172 -2.05 15.21 10.66
C ALA A 172 -1.02 16.36 10.72
N TYR A 173 0.03 16.20 11.52
CA TYR A 173 1.11 17.20 11.61
C TYR A 173 1.76 17.43 10.23
N ARG A 174 2.04 16.36 9.48
CA ARG A 174 2.62 16.44 8.14
C ARG A 174 1.69 17.15 7.15
N GLU A 175 0.39 16.90 7.24
CA GLU A 175 -0.61 17.54 6.38
C GLU A 175 -0.76 19.03 6.67
N GLU A 176 -0.66 19.42 7.94
CA GLU A 176 -0.79 20.82 8.38
C GLU A 176 0.49 21.65 8.22
N ASN A 177 1.66 21.05 8.47
CA ASN A 177 2.93 21.77 8.58
C ASN A 177 3.91 21.46 7.42
N GLY A 178 3.53 20.57 6.50
CA GLY A 178 4.41 20.10 5.44
C GLY A 178 5.31 18.94 5.88
N VAL A 179 6.25 18.58 4.99
CA VAL A 179 7.16 17.45 5.20
C VAL A 179 8.10 17.65 6.38
N PHE A 180 8.43 16.57 7.06
CA PHE A 180 9.47 16.57 8.08
C PHE A 180 10.84 16.71 7.41
N THR A 181 11.68 17.61 7.92
CA THR A 181 13.06 17.80 7.46
C THR A 181 14.09 17.23 8.44
N ASN A 182 13.69 17.00 9.69
CA ASN A 182 14.53 16.31 10.68
C ASN A 182 13.68 15.57 11.72
N ARG A 183 14.25 14.55 12.34
CA ARG A 183 13.58 13.72 13.36
C ARG A 183 13.13 14.51 14.60
N ARG A 184 13.83 15.59 14.96
CA ARG A 184 13.46 16.39 16.15
C ARG A 184 12.09 17.05 16.02
N GLN A 185 11.60 17.26 14.81
CA GLN A 185 10.25 17.78 14.60
C GLN A 185 9.15 16.85 15.13
N LEU A 186 9.42 15.55 15.30
CA LEU A 186 8.52 14.63 15.97
C LEU A 186 8.12 15.07 17.37
N LEU A 187 8.99 15.76 18.10
CA LEU A 187 8.69 16.32 19.43
C LEU A 187 7.60 17.40 19.40
N LYS A 188 7.26 17.94 18.23
CA LYS A 188 6.15 18.89 18.04
C LYS A 188 4.82 18.19 17.78
N VAL A 189 4.85 16.87 17.53
CA VAL A 189 3.65 16.07 17.26
C VAL A 189 2.87 15.85 18.56
N ALA A 190 1.57 16.12 18.54
CA ALA A 190 0.70 15.95 19.70
C ALA A 190 0.77 14.50 20.24
N LYS A 191 0.89 14.39 21.56
CA LYS A 191 1.04 13.13 22.33
C LYS A 191 2.36 12.37 22.10
N LEU A 192 3.28 12.84 21.28
CA LEU A 192 4.60 12.26 21.12
C LEU A 192 5.58 12.96 22.07
N GLY A 193 5.72 12.41 23.27
CA GLY A 193 6.65 12.95 24.26
C GLY A 193 8.08 12.45 24.09
N PRO A 194 9.04 12.95 24.91
CA PRO A 194 10.45 12.57 24.81
C PRO A 194 10.71 11.06 24.87
N LYS A 195 10.00 10.34 25.76
CA LYS A 195 10.13 8.89 25.88
C LYS A 195 9.70 8.14 24.61
N ALA A 196 8.58 8.54 24.01
CA ALA A 196 8.14 7.95 22.75
C ALA A 196 9.10 8.30 21.61
N PHE A 197 9.64 9.53 21.60
CA PHE A 197 10.66 9.95 20.64
C PHE A 197 11.92 9.07 20.70
N GLU A 198 12.47 8.82 21.89
CA GLU A 198 13.63 7.96 22.06
C GLU A 198 13.39 6.54 21.54
N GLN A 199 12.17 6.04 21.67
CA GLN A 199 11.81 4.70 21.20
C GLN A 199 11.60 4.63 19.68
N CYS A 200 11.03 5.66 19.05
CA CYS A 200 10.60 5.58 17.65
C CYS A 200 11.54 6.24 16.63
N ALA A 201 12.29 7.26 17.05
CA ALA A 201 13.04 8.11 16.11
C ALA A 201 14.04 7.35 15.24
N GLY A 202 14.69 6.30 15.79
CA GLY A 202 15.67 5.49 15.06
C GLY A 202 15.07 4.64 13.92
N PHE A 203 13.77 4.39 13.95
CA PHE A 203 13.06 3.62 12.93
C PHE A 203 12.39 4.47 11.86
N MET A 204 12.43 5.80 12.02
CA MET A 204 11.81 6.75 11.11
C MET A 204 12.86 7.45 10.26
N ARG A 205 12.77 7.26 8.94
CA ARG A 205 13.72 7.81 7.96
C ARG A 205 13.14 9.05 7.31
N ILE A 206 14.03 10.01 6.97
CA ILE A 206 13.68 11.23 6.25
C ILE A 206 14.62 11.35 5.06
N LYS A 207 14.09 11.14 3.85
CA LYS A 207 14.85 11.34 2.62
C LYS A 207 15.00 12.83 2.32
N GLY A 208 16.23 13.26 2.05
CA GLY A 208 16.50 14.67 1.70
C GLY A 208 16.28 15.65 2.84
N GLY A 209 16.33 15.20 4.10
CA GLY A 209 16.23 16.06 5.27
C GLY A 209 17.50 16.85 5.57
N ASP A 210 17.44 17.70 6.60
CA ASP A 210 18.54 18.59 7.01
C ASP A 210 19.77 17.81 7.53
N ASN A 211 19.54 16.62 8.08
CA ASN A 211 20.58 15.76 8.64
C ASN A 211 20.68 14.44 7.83
N PRO A 212 21.83 14.16 7.16
CA PRO A 212 22.00 12.92 6.41
C PRO A 212 21.82 11.65 7.25
N LEU A 213 22.09 11.69 8.56
CA LEU A 213 21.89 10.56 9.47
C LEU A 213 20.41 10.22 9.69
N ASP A 214 19.48 11.11 9.34
CA ASP A 214 18.04 10.84 9.41
C ASP A 214 17.55 9.94 8.24
N MET A 215 18.44 9.59 7.30
CA MET A 215 18.15 8.62 6.24
C MET A 215 18.46 7.16 6.64
N THR A 216 19.20 6.95 7.73
CA THR A 216 19.67 5.62 8.16
C THR A 216 18.81 5.03 9.25
#